data_002e79b198ed8069431797a4d52ea435
#
_entry.id   002e79b198ed8069431797a4d52ea435
#
_cell.length_a   1.000
_cell.length_b   1.000
_cell.length_c   1.000
_cell.angle_alpha   90.00
_cell.angle_beta   90.00
_cell.angle_gamma   90.00
#
_symmetry.space_group_name_H-M   'P 1'
#
loop_
_entity.id
_entity.type
_entity.pdbx_description
1 polymer ?
#
loop_
_entity_poly.entity_id
_entity_poly.type
_entity_poly.pdbx_seq_one_letter_code
_entity_poly.pdbx_strand_id
1 'polypeptide(L)'
;LDVVMKFFLIICGVLVGMMGCSSKYYMRRGDRMAETGRFYKAGSKYEKAYHKTKSKDFQALAAIKAGQVNQNVNRLKEAYNWLRKAERANPQMPEIYLKVAQLAVMNDDTATAREYYRKQEALFGDGKGNDGLYYLEQVDNDLREQGRYRIALKREFNSRYSDFAPVYVPGDTTRVLLASTRKPDLRKKRIKTDPVTGEGYSHIYGTRYVQEIRST
;
A
#
# COMPACT_ATOMS: atom_id res chain seq x y z
N LEU A 1 -25.88 24.89 41.30
CA LEU A 1 -25.89 24.46 39.88
C LEU A 1 -24.59 24.85 39.13
N ASP A 2 -24.04 26.05 39.41
CA ASP A 2 -22.85 26.59 38.73
C ASP A 2 -21.55 25.83 39.00
N VAL A 3 -21.35 25.32 40.22
CA VAL A 3 -20.12 24.58 40.57
C VAL A 3 -20.08 23.21 39.90
N VAL A 4 -21.20 22.49 39.84
CA VAL A 4 -21.30 21.19 39.19
C VAL A 4 -21.11 21.32 37.67
N MET A 5 -21.68 22.37 37.06
CA MET A 5 -21.56 22.66 35.65
C MET A 5 -20.11 23.02 35.25
N LYS A 6 -19.41 23.82 36.08
CA LYS A 6 -17.98 24.14 35.90
C LYS A 6 -17.09 22.90 36.01
N PHE A 7 -17.38 22.00 36.99
CA PHE A 7 -16.66 20.73 37.15
C PHE A 7 -16.88 19.81 35.93
N PHE A 8 -18.12 19.74 35.41
CA PHE A 8 -18.44 18.97 34.22
C PHE A 8 -17.70 19.49 32.97
N LEU A 9 -17.64 20.82 32.79
CA LEU A 9 -16.91 21.43 31.67
C LEU A 9 -15.39 21.20 31.78
N ILE A 10 -14.81 21.23 32.97
CA ILE A 10 -13.39 20.92 33.19
C ILE A 10 -13.10 19.45 32.85
N ILE A 11 -13.94 18.53 33.32
CA ILE A 11 -13.79 17.07 33.04
C ILE A 11 -13.92 16.81 31.54
N CYS A 12 -14.90 17.42 30.85
CA CYS A 12 -15.03 17.31 29.40
C CYS A 12 -13.82 17.88 28.65
N GLY A 13 -13.27 19.01 29.11
CA GLY A 13 -12.06 19.62 28.55
C GLY A 13 -10.83 18.72 28.68
N VAL A 14 -10.65 18.10 29.85
CA VAL A 14 -9.54 17.16 30.11
C VAL A 14 -9.68 15.89 29.27
N LEU A 15 -10.90 15.34 29.14
CA LEU A 15 -11.17 14.16 28.30
C LEU A 15 -10.90 14.41 26.80
N VAL A 16 -11.27 15.59 26.29
CA VAL A 16 -10.98 16.00 24.91
C VAL A 16 -9.47 16.19 24.68
N GLY A 17 -8.76 16.77 25.67
CA GLY A 17 -7.31 16.94 25.62
C GLY A 17 -6.54 15.61 25.58
N MET A 18 -7.02 14.59 26.31
CA MET A 18 -6.38 13.26 26.32
C MET A 18 -6.52 12.51 25.00
N MET A 19 -7.60 12.72 24.24
CA MET A 19 -7.78 12.08 22.92
C MET A 19 -6.79 12.61 21.87
N GLY A 20 -6.46 13.92 21.90
CA GLY A 20 -5.49 14.51 20.98
C GLY A 20 -4.04 14.04 21.23
N CYS A 21 -3.67 13.81 22.48
CA CYS A 21 -2.35 13.27 22.83
C CYS A 21 -2.15 11.82 22.34
N SER A 22 -3.20 11.01 22.37
CA SER A 22 -3.15 9.61 21.97
C SER A 22 -2.89 9.44 20.45
N SER A 23 -3.55 10.23 19.58
CA SER A 23 -3.35 10.13 18.13
C SER A 23 -1.97 10.58 17.70
N LYS A 24 -1.45 11.68 18.27
CA LYS A 24 -0.08 12.19 18.04
C LYS A 24 0.97 11.16 18.49
N TYR A 25 0.74 10.47 19.60
CA TYR A 25 1.62 9.40 20.07
C TYR A 25 1.73 8.28 19.03
N TYR A 26 0.59 7.80 18.51
CA TYR A 26 0.59 6.75 17.50
C TYR A 26 1.24 7.21 16.18
N MET A 27 1.01 8.45 15.75
CA MET A 27 1.66 9.03 14.59
C MET A 27 3.18 9.00 14.72
N ARG A 28 3.75 9.58 15.78
CA ARG A 28 5.20 9.59 16.04
C ARG A 28 5.80 8.18 16.13
N ARG A 29 5.03 7.24 16.70
CA ARG A 29 5.47 5.85 16.79
C ARG A 29 5.46 5.16 15.42
N GLY A 30 4.51 5.52 14.56
CA GLY A 30 4.47 5.10 13.16
C GLY A 30 5.67 5.63 12.39
N ASP A 31 5.96 6.94 12.53
CA ASP A 31 7.10 7.59 11.87
C ASP A 31 8.42 6.89 12.22
N ARG A 32 8.67 6.68 13.51
CA ARG A 32 9.88 5.98 13.99
C ARG A 32 10.00 4.56 13.46
N MET A 33 8.86 3.87 13.27
CA MET A 33 8.87 2.52 12.68
C MET A 33 9.10 2.56 11.18
N ALA A 34 8.57 3.56 10.46
CA ALA A 34 8.78 3.75 9.03
C ALA A 34 10.24 4.10 8.74
N GLU A 35 10.85 4.99 9.51
CA GLU A 35 12.27 5.36 9.43
C GLU A 35 13.21 4.15 9.60
N THR A 36 12.80 3.17 10.40
CA THR A 36 13.56 1.93 10.59
C THR A 36 13.14 0.79 9.64
N GLY A 37 12.40 1.10 8.56
CA GLY A 37 11.95 0.13 7.55
C GLY A 37 10.86 -0.84 8.02
N ARG A 38 10.32 -0.70 9.23
CA ARG A 38 9.28 -1.59 9.77
C ARG A 38 7.89 -1.21 9.25
N PHE A 39 7.74 -1.14 7.93
CA PHE A 39 6.57 -0.57 7.26
C PHE A 39 5.25 -1.21 7.66
N TYR A 40 5.19 -2.54 7.75
CA TYR A 40 3.97 -3.22 8.19
C TYR A 40 3.53 -2.79 9.60
N LYS A 41 4.48 -2.70 10.54
CA LYS A 41 4.20 -2.24 11.90
C LYS A 41 3.86 -0.75 11.95
N ALA A 42 4.48 0.07 11.10
CA ALA A 42 4.18 1.48 10.96
C ALA A 42 2.73 1.69 10.50
N GLY A 43 2.26 0.94 9.51
CA GLY A 43 0.88 0.98 9.02
C GLY A 43 -0.15 0.80 10.12
N SER A 44 0.06 -0.21 10.99
CA SER A 44 -0.81 -0.43 12.17
C SER A 44 -0.82 0.75 13.17
N LYS A 45 0.26 1.55 13.23
CA LYS A 45 0.30 2.75 14.08
C LYS A 45 -0.43 3.91 13.45
N TYR A 46 -0.25 4.14 12.16
CA TYR A 46 -0.98 5.16 11.41
C TYR A 46 -2.49 4.90 11.40
N GLU A 47 -2.92 3.64 11.26
CA GLU A 47 -4.31 3.25 11.41
C GLU A 47 -4.87 3.63 12.79
N LYS A 48 -4.15 3.33 13.87
CA LYS A 48 -4.54 3.76 15.22
C LYS A 48 -4.57 5.28 15.36
N ALA A 49 -3.63 6.01 14.75
CA ALA A 49 -3.62 7.46 14.74
C ALA A 49 -4.87 8.02 14.03
N TYR A 50 -5.23 7.45 12.88
CA TYR A 50 -6.43 7.80 12.13
C TYR A 50 -7.72 7.66 12.95
N HIS A 51 -7.89 6.52 13.63
CA HIS A 51 -9.10 6.27 14.43
C HIS A 51 -9.17 7.03 15.76
N LYS A 52 -8.03 7.47 16.28
CA LYS A 52 -7.95 8.17 17.59
C LYS A 52 -8.12 9.69 17.49
N THR A 53 -8.33 10.25 16.31
CA THR A 53 -8.53 11.70 16.13
C THR A 53 -9.90 11.99 15.50
N LYS A 54 -10.44 13.17 15.83
CA LYS A 54 -11.62 13.78 15.17
C LYS A 54 -11.21 14.84 14.15
N SER A 55 -9.95 15.30 14.16
CA SER A 55 -9.45 16.27 13.19
C SER A 55 -9.37 15.64 11.82
N LYS A 56 -10.04 16.22 10.84
CA LYS A 56 -10.08 15.74 9.45
C LYS A 56 -8.70 15.83 8.79
N ASP A 57 -7.98 16.92 9.03
CA ASP A 57 -6.61 17.09 8.50
C ASP A 57 -5.66 16.04 9.07
N PHE A 58 -5.76 15.77 10.37
CA PHE A 58 -4.94 14.74 10.98
C PHE A 58 -5.32 13.33 10.53
N GLN A 59 -6.62 13.08 10.28
CA GLN A 59 -7.08 11.84 9.64
C GLN A 59 -6.49 11.68 8.25
N ALA A 60 -6.56 12.73 7.42
CA ALA A 60 -6.00 12.70 6.07
C ALA A 60 -4.49 12.43 6.11
N LEU A 61 -3.74 13.13 6.96
CA LEU A 61 -2.30 12.90 7.11
C LEU A 61 -1.97 11.46 7.56
N ALA A 62 -2.70 10.94 8.54
CA ALA A 62 -2.51 9.56 9.00
C ALA A 62 -2.81 8.54 7.91
N ALA A 63 -3.85 8.79 7.11
CA ALA A 63 -4.24 7.93 6.01
C ALA A 63 -3.22 7.98 4.84
N ILE A 64 -2.67 9.16 4.51
CA ILE A 64 -1.58 9.30 3.52
C ILE A 64 -0.37 8.47 3.95
N LYS A 65 0.07 8.61 5.21
CA LYS A 65 1.21 7.84 5.74
C LYS A 65 0.94 6.34 5.77
N ALA A 66 -0.30 5.93 6.12
CA ALA A 66 -0.71 4.52 6.03
C ALA A 66 -0.68 4.00 4.59
N GLY A 67 -1.14 4.79 3.62
CA GLY A 67 -1.07 4.49 2.19
C GLY A 67 0.38 4.29 1.74
N GLN A 68 1.25 5.22 2.09
CA GLN A 68 2.66 5.19 1.70
C GLN A 68 3.40 3.95 2.22
N VAL A 69 3.24 3.58 3.49
CA VAL A 69 3.91 2.38 4.02
C VAL A 69 3.34 1.08 3.44
N ASN A 70 2.05 1.05 3.06
CA ASN A 70 1.49 -0.09 2.33
C ASN A 70 2.04 -0.17 0.90
N GLN A 71 2.21 0.96 0.22
CA GLN A 71 2.88 1.04 -1.09
C GLN A 71 4.32 0.50 -1.02
N ASN A 72 5.09 0.88 0.00
CA ASN A 72 6.47 0.43 0.18
C ASN A 72 6.62 -1.09 0.35
N VAL A 73 5.57 -1.78 0.76
CA VAL A 73 5.54 -3.25 0.87
C VAL A 73 4.66 -3.90 -0.21
N ASN A 74 4.44 -3.20 -1.32
CA ASN A 74 3.68 -3.64 -2.49
C ASN A 74 2.23 -4.09 -2.18
N ARG A 75 1.63 -3.53 -1.13
CA ARG A 75 0.21 -3.72 -0.80
C ARG A 75 -0.61 -2.63 -1.48
N LEU A 76 -0.65 -2.65 -2.81
CA LEU A 76 -1.20 -1.56 -3.61
C LEU A 76 -2.69 -1.34 -3.35
N LYS A 77 -3.46 -2.40 -3.16
CA LYS A 77 -4.90 -2.32 -2.88
C LYS A 77 -5.19 -1.67 -1.52
N GLU A 78 -4.44 -2.04 -0.49
CA GLU A 78 -4.54 -1.42 0.84
C GLU A 78 -4.06 0.05 0.81
N ALA A 79 -2.98 0.34 0.09
CA ALA A 79 -2.51 1.69 -0.11
C ALA A 79 -3.58 2.57 -0.77
N TYR A 80 -4.20 2.10 -1.84
CA TYR A 80 -5.31 2.78 -2.51
C TYR A 80 -6.47 3.07 -1.56
N ASN A 81 -6.90 2.06 -0.78
CA ASN A 81 -7.98 2.22 0.18
C ASN A 81 -7.67 3.28 1.24
N TRP A 82 -6.42 3.38 1.69
CA TRP A 82 -6.00 4.41 2.64
C TRP A 82 -5.98 5.80 2.01
N LEU A 83 -5.50 5.96 0.79
CA LEU A 83 -5.53 7.26 0.09
C LEU A 83 -6.96 7.72 -0.21
N ARG A 84 -7.89 6.80 -0.52
CA ARG A 84 -9.31 7.13 -0.65
C ARG A 84 -9.93 7.60 0.68
N LYS A 85 -9.47 7.07 1.82
CA LYS A 85 -9.87 7.59 3.14
C LYS A 85 -9.29 8.99 3.38
N ALA A 86 -8.06 9.26 2.94
CA ALA A 86 -7.44 10.57 3.03
C ALA A 86 -8.23 11.62 2.23
N GLU A 87 -8.58 11.32 0.97
CA GLU A 87 -9.39 12.18 0.10
C GLU A 87 -10.73 12.54 0.75
N ARG A 88 -11.43 11.54 1.31
CA ARG A 88 -12.70 11.79 2.02
C ARG A 88 -12.54 12.61 3.30
N ALA A 89 -11.40 12.53 3.95
CA ALA A 89 -11.13 13.31 5.17
C ALA A 89 -10.78 14.77 4.85
N ASN A 90 -9.93 15.00 3.86
CA ASN A 90 -9.57 16.35 3.39
C ASN A 90 -9.24 16.35 1.88
N PRO A 91 -10.20 16.72 1.01
CA PRO A 91 -9.99 16.76 -0.44
C PRO A 91 -9.12 17.93 -0.91
N GLN A 92 -8.72 18.86 -0.02
CA GLN A 92 -7.89 20.01 -0.37
C GLN A 92 -6.37 19.71 -0.27
N MET A 93 -6.00 18.47 -0.02
CA MET A 93 -4.57 18.09 0.05
C MET A 93 -4.07 17.58 -1.31
N PRO A 94 -3.22 18.35 -2.02
CA PRO A 94 -2.78 17.99 -3.39
C PRO A 94 -2.03 16.68 -3.46
N GLU A 95 -1.27 16.32 -2.43
CA GLU A 95 -0.52 15.07 -2.38
C GLU A 95 -1.37 13.81 -2.59
N ILE A 96 -2.66 13.86 -2.24
CA ILE A 96 -3.54 12.70 -2.32
C ILE A 96 -3.75 12.30 -3.77
N TYR A 97 -4.05 13.26 -4.63
CA TYR A 97 -4.38 13.00 -6.03
C TYR A 97 -3.21 12.44 -6.80
N LEU A 98 -2.01 13.02 -6.61
CA LEU A 98 -0.78 12.49 -7.20
C LEU A 98 -0.47 11.08 -6.72
N LYS A 99 -0.59 10.81 -5.41
CA LYS A 99 -0.34 9.48 -4.87
C LYS A 99 -1.34 8.44 -5.36
N VAL A 100 -2.62 8.80 -5.51
CA VAL A 100 -3.63 7.89 -6.10
C VAL A 100 -3.31 7.62 -7.57
N ALA A 101 -2.96 8.64 -8.35
CA ALA A 101 -2.58 8.47 -9.75
C ALA A 101 -1.36 7.55 -9.90
N GLN A 102 -0.32 7.78 -9.10
CA GLN A 102 0.88 6.93 -9.09
C GLN A 102 0.58 5.48 -8.73
N LEU A 103 -0.27 5.25 -7.72
CA LEU A 103 -0.71 3.89 -7.37
C LEU A 103 -1.52 3.22 -8.47
N ALA A 104 -2.36 3.98 -9.17
CA ALA A 104 -3.12 3.48 -10.29
C ALA A 104 -2.18 3.05 -11.43
N VAL A 105 -1.14 3.84 -11.73
CA VAL A 105 -0.07 3.45 -12.69
C VAL A 105 0.60 2.15 -12.26
N MET A 106 0.99 2.02 -10.99
CA MET A 106 1.64 0.81 -10.46
C MET A 106 0.73 -0.42 -10.53
N ASN A 107 -0.58 -0.22 -10.60
CA ASN A 107 -1.59 -1.28 -10.68
C ASN A 107 -2.12 -1.49 -12.10
N ASP A 108 -1.45 -0.91 -13.10
CA ASP A 108 -1.84 -0.96 -14.53
C ASP A 108 -3.25 -0.40 -14.82
N ASP A 109 -3.75 0.47 -13.93
CA ASP A 109 -5.03 1.16 -14.08
C ASP A 109 -4.81 2.58 -14.63
N THR A 110 -4.49 2.65 -15.93
CA THR A 110 -4.21 3.92 -16.61
C THR A 110 -5.42 4.84 -16.67
N ALA A 111 -6.64 4.28 -16.66
CA ALA A 111 -7.88 5.07 -16.68
C ALA A 111 -8.03 5.90 -15.39
N THR A 112 -7.90 5.24 -14.23
CA THR A 112 -7.92 5.91 -12.92
C THR A 112 -6.74 6.88 -12.79
N ALA A 113 -5.54 6.52 -13.27
CA ALA A 113 -4.38 7.41 -13.23
C ALA A 113 -4.64 8.72 -13.98
N ARG A 114 -5.18 8.66 -15.22
CA ARG A 114 -5.54 9.84 -16.02
C ARG A 114 -6.60 10.70 -15.32
N GLU A 115 -7.61 10.08 -14.72
CA GLU A 115 -8.65 10.79 -13.97
C GLU A 115 -8.04 11.60 -12.82
N TYR A 116 -7.16 10.98 -12.03
CA TYR A 116 -6.56 11.62 -10.86
C TYR A 116 -5.51 12.67 -11.21
N TYR A 117 -4.75 12.50 -12.29
CA TYR A 117 -3.87 13.56 -12.80
C TYR A 117 -4.67 14.77 -13.30
N ARG A 118 -5.81 14.56 -14.00
CA ARG A 118 -6.69 15.67 -14.40
C ARG A 118 -7.30 16.38 -13.17
N LYS A 119 -7.72 15.64 -12.16
CA LYS A 119 -8.21 16.21 -10.89
C LYS A 119 -7.14 17.05 -10.19
N GLN A 120 -5.91 16.56 -10.13
CA GLN A 120 -4.78 17.31 -9.58
C GLN A 120 -4.62 18.65 -10.30
N GLU A 121 -4.56 18.64 -11.62
CA GLU A 121 -4.39 19.86 -12.39
C GLU A 121 -5.57 20.82 -12.25
N ALA A 122 -6.80 20.31 -12.32
CA ALA A 122 -8.00 21.14 -12.21
C ALA A 122 -8.17 21.80 -10.84
N LEU A 123 -7.74 21.13 -9.76
CA LEU A 123 -7.90 21.64 -8.40
C LEU A 123 -6.74 22.55 -7.95
N PHE A 124 -5.54 22.30 -8.43
CA PHE A 124 -4.34 22.96 -7.89
C PHE A 124 -3.52 23.72 -8.94
N GLY A 125 -3.60 23.36 -10.23
CA GLY A 125 -2.93 24.07 -11.32
C GLY A 125 -1.41 24.18 -11.16
N ASP A 126 -0.78 23.19 -10.50
CA ASP A 126 0.65 23.20 -10.18
C ASP A 126 1.53 22.54 -11.26
N GLY A 127 0.94 22.13 -12.38
CA GLY A 127 1.61 21.47 -13.50
C GLY A 127 1.86 19.97 -13.32
N LYS A 128 1.81 19.47 -12.10
CA LYS A 128 2.14 18.05 -11.80
C LYS A 128 1.14 17.07 -12.39
N GLY A 129 -0.13 17.50 -12.51
CA GLY A 129 -1.15 16.73 -13.20
C GLY A 129 -0.83 16.57 -14.68
N ASN A 130 -0.44 17.66 -15.33
CA ASN A 130 -0.04 17.66 -16.75
C ASN A 130 1.22 16.83 -16.99
N ASP A 131 2.22 16.93 -16.14
CA ASP A 131 3.43 16.09 -16.20
C ASP A 131 3.09 14.61 -16.14
N GLY A 132 2.17 14.22 -15.24
CA GLY A 132 1.68 12.86 -15.12
C GLY A 132 0.93 12.37 -16.35
N LEU A 133 0.10 13.21 -16.97
CA LEU A 133 -0.61 12.90 -18.22
C LEU A 133 0.35 12.71 -19.38
N TYR A 134 1.34 13.59 -19.50
CA TYR A 134 2.40 13.48 -20.50
C TYR A 134 3.18 12.18 -20.36
N TYR A 135 3.57 11.82 -19.13
CA TYR A 135 4.25 10.55 -18.86
C TYR A 135 3.42 9.33 -19.32
N LEU A 136 2.11 9.31 -19.04
CA LEU A 136 1.24 8.21 -19.47
C LEU A 136 1.13 8.12 -20.99
N GLU A 137 1.16 9.24 -21.69
CA GLU A 137 1.16 9.26 -23.16
C GLU A 137 2.45 8.66 -23.74
N GLN A 138 3.60 8.99 -23.15
CA GLN A 138 4.89 8.41 -23.58
C GLN A 138 4.91 6.89 -23.34
N VAL A 139 4.45 6.42 -22.16
CA VAL A 139 4.37 4.98 -21.88
C VAL A 139 3.44 4.25 -22.85
N ASP A 140 2.29 4.82 -23.19
CA ASP A 140 1.37 4.22 -24.16
C ASP A 140 2.00 4.12 -25.56
N ASN A 141 2.78 5.11 -25.97
CA ASN A 141 3.50 5.09 -27.25
C ASN A 141 4.61 4.04 -27.26
N ASP A 142 5.41 3.98 -26.20
CA ASP A 142 6.47 2.98 -26.05
C ASP A 142 5.92 1.54 -26.07
N LEU A 143 4.79 1.31 -25.39
CA LEU A 143 4.14 -0.01 -25.37
C LEU A 143 3.61 -0.43 -26.74
N ARG A 144 3.17 0.51 -27.58
CA ARG A 144 2.74 0.22 -28.97
C ARG A 144 3.92 -0.19 -29.84
N GLU A 145 5.09 0.37 -29.61
CA GLU A 145 6.31 0.07 -30.37
C GLU A 145 7.00 -1.23 -29.94
N GLN A 146 6.81 -1.64 -28.66
CA GLN A 146 7.54 -2.77 -28.05
C GLN A 146 6.86 -4.13 -28.20
N GLY A 147 6.23 -4.45 -29.30
CA GLY A 147 5.62 -5.78 -29.55
C GLY A 147 6.56 -7.00 -29.45
N ARG A 148 7.77 -6.87 -28.85
CA ARG A 148 8.84 -7.90 -28.79
C ARG A 148 8.71 -8.88 -27.64
N TYR A 149 7.97 -8.55 -26.57
CA TYR A 149 7.90 -9.38 -25.38
C TYR A 149 6.45 -9.66 -24.97
N ARG A 150 6.16 -10.92 -24.69
CA ARG A 150 4.90 -11.34 -24.11
C ARG A 150 5.12 -11.75 -22.66
N ILE A 151 4.60 -10.98 -21.73
CA ILE A 151 4.60 -11.31 -20.30
C ILE A 151 3.28 -12.02 -19.97
N ALA A 152 3.37 -13.19 -19.35
CA ALA A 152 2.20 -13.95 -18.94
C ALA A 152 2.35 -14.47 -17.52
N LEU A 153 1.28 -14.36 -16.73
CA LEU A 153 1.21 -14.93 -15.39
C LEU A 153 1.24 -16.46 -15.46
N LYS A 154 2.21 -17.07 -14.80
CA LYS A 154 2.32 -18.52 -14.64
C LYS A 154 1.73 -18.95 -13.30
N ARG A 155 0.48 -19.39 -13.31
CA ARG A 155 -0.28 -19.77 -12.10
C ARG A 155 0.36 -20.90 -11.31
N GLU A 156 1.14 -21.74 -11.96
CA GLU A 156 1.88 -22.85 -11.36
C GLU A 156 2.95 -22.37 -10.38
N PHE A 157 3.51 -21.18 -10.62
CA PHE A 157 4.56 -20.59 -9.80
C PHE A 157 4.04 -19.49 -8.90
N ASN A 158 3.09 -18.69 -9.38
CA ASN A 158 2.60 -17.52 -8.70
C ASN A 158 1.45 -17.84 -7.74
N SER A 159 1.56 -17.38 -6.51
CA SER A 159 0.51 -17.46 -5.52
C SER A 159 0.06 -16.06 -5.08
N ARG A 160 -0.82 -15.99 -4.10
CA ARG A 160 -1.20 -14.74 -3.43
C ARG A 160 -0.14 -14.18 -2.47
N TYR A 161 0.97 -14.87 -2.34
CA TYR A 161 2.11 -14.50 -1.50
C TYR A 161 3.26 -14.01 -2.38
N SER A 162 4.33 -13.50 -1.78
CA SER A 162 5.54 -13.14 -2.52
C SER A 162 6.28 -14.40 -2.97
N ASP A 163 6.34 -14.60 -4.27
CA ASP A 163 7.03 -15.71 -4.94
C ASP A 163 8.20 -15.14 -5.77
N PHE A 164 9.41 -15.62 -5.57
CA PHE A 164 10.59 -15.06 -6.24
C PHE A 164 11.71 -16.10 -6.45
N ALA A 165 12.71 -15.71 -7.24
CA ALA A 165 13.90 -16.49 -7.54
C ALA A 165 13.59 -17.93 -8.04
N PRO A 166 12.77 -18.11 -9.10
CA PRO A 166 12.56 -19.44 -9.68
C PRO A 166 13.85 -19.94 -10.34
N VAL A 167 14.21 -21.20 -10.07
CA VAL A 167 15.35 -21.87 -10.68
C VAL A 167 14.98 -23.32 -11.07
N TYR A 168 15.41 -23.76 -12.24
CA TYR A 168 15.24 -25.15 -12.63
C TYR A 168 16.17 -26.07 -11.82
N VAL A 169 15.69 -27.25 -11.50
CA VAL A 169 16.52 -28.27 -10.86
C VAL A 169 17.54 -28.77 -11.90
N PRO A 170 18.83 -28.79 -11.59
CA PRO A 170 19.83 -29.33 -12.50
C PRO A 170 19.49 -30.75 -12.97
N GLY A 171 19.46 -30.96 -14.27
CA GLY A 171 19.12 -32.25 -14.87
C GLY A 171 17.60 -32.55 -14.97
N ASP A 172 16.72 -31.68 -14.46
CA ASP A 172 15.28 -31.87 -14.57
C ASP A 172 14.58 -30.52 -14.84
N THR A 173 14.39 -30.21 -16.12
CA THR A 173 13.73 -28.96 -16.55
C THR A 173 12.21 -28.92 -16.28
N THR A 174 11.64 -30.04 -15.83
CA THR A 174 10.24 -30.07 -15.40
C THR A 174 10.03 -29.66 -13.96
N ARG A 175 11.10 -29.53 -13.19
CA ARG A 175 11.06 -29.12 -11.78
C ARG A 175 11.66 -27.75 -11.58
N VAL A 176 10.91 -26.91 -10.86
CA VAL A 176 11.34 -25.57 -10.49
C VAL A 176 11.33 -25.44 -8.97
N LEU A 177 12.41 -24.90 -8.43
CA LEU A 177 12.50 -24.43 -7.05
C LEU A 177 12.25 -22.93 -7.05
N LEU A 178 11.51 -22.44 -6.06
CA LEU A 178 11.28 -21.01 -5.86
C LEU A 178 11.25 -20.67 -4.37
N ALA A 179 11.63 -19.47 -4.03
CA ALA A 179 11.43 -18.94 -2.70
C ALA A 179 10.03 -18.31 -2.59
N SER A 180 9.34 -18.57 -1.49
CA SER A 180 8.00 -18.04 -1.27
C SER A 180 7.71 -17.77 0.20
N THR A 181 6.90 -16.74 0.46
CA THR A 181 6.38 -16.44 1.81
C THR A 181 5.08 -17.20 2.13
N ARG A 182 4.70 -18.19 1.31
CA ARG A 182 3.58 -19.11 1.58
C ARG A 182 3.74 -19.77 2.94
N LYS A 183 2.63 -20.04 3.61
CA LYS A 183 2.67 -20.75 4.88
C LYS A 183 3.07 -22.21 4.65
N PRO A 184 4.20 -22.68 5.23
CA PRO A 184 4.69 -24.03 4.99
C PRO A 184 3.83 -25.11 5.64
N ASP A 185 3.08 -24.79 6.71
CA ASP A 185 2.23 -25.74 7.43
C ASP A 185 0.98 -25.05 7.98
N LEU A 186 -0.17 -25.52 7.55
CA LEU A 186 -1.49 -25.04 8.00
C LEU A 186 -1.78 -25.34 9.47
N ARG A 187 -1.05 -26.26 10.10
CA ARG A 187 -1.24 -26.66 11.51
C ARG A 187 -0.64 -25.65 12.50
N LYS A 188 0.33 -24.82 12.09
CA LYS A 188 0.95 -23.82 12.98
C LYS A 188 0.04 -22.60 13.12
N LYS A 189 -0.53 -22.40 14.30
CA LYS A 189 -1.42 -21.25 14.61
C LYS A 189 -0.72 -19.89 14.59
N ARG A 190 0.60 -19.83 14.85
CA ARG A 190 1.38 -18.58 14.86
C ARG A 190 2.63 -18.74 14.02
N ILE A 191 2.73 -17.92 12.97
CA ILE A 191 3.91 -17.81 12.12
C ILE A 191 4.59 -16.50 12.48
N LYS A 192 5.92 -16.54 12.67
CA LYS A 192 6.71 -15.32 12.78
C LYS A 192 6.62 -14.58 11.44
N THR A 193 6.34 -13.29 11.51
CA THR A 193 6.20 -12.44 10.34
C THR A 193 7.34 -11.44 10.27
N ASP A 194 7.77 -11.15 9.07
CA ASP A 194 8.72 -10.09 8.78
C ASP A 194 8.13 -8.73 9.20
N PRO A 195 8.83 -7.92 10.00
CA PRO A 195 8.35 -6.61 10.43
C PRO A 195 8.24 -5.58 9.30
N VAL A 196 8.92 -5.81 8.18
CA VAL A 196 8.86 -4.96 6.98
C VAL A 196 7.59 -5.23 6.21
N THR A 197 7.39 -6.45 5.73
CA THR A 197 6.28 -6.82 4.84
C THR A 197 5.03 -7.27 5.58
N GLY A 198 5.19 -7.82 6.79
CA GLY A 198 4.12 -8.49 7.56
C GLY A 198 3.78 -9.88 7.05
N GLU A 199 4.48 -10.37 6.04
CA GLU A 199 4.37 -11.74 5.53
C GLU A 199 5.18 -12.73 6.37
N GLY A 200 4.98 -14.02 6.16
CA GLY A 200 5.85 -15.05 6.71
C GLY A 200 7.27 -14.94 6.15
N TYR A 201 8.26 -15.47 6.86
CA TYR A 201 9.60 -15.62 6.26
C TYR A 201 9.54 -16.59 5.08
N SER A 202 10.39 -16.35 4.08
CA SER A 202 10.44 -17.16 2.88
C SER A 202 10.97 -18.57 3.13
N HIS A 203 10.40 -19.52 2.42
CA HIS A 203 10.79 -20.92 2.38
C HIS A 203 11.03 -21.34 0.93
N ILE A 204 11.79 -22.42 0.71
CA ILE A 204 11.98 -22.99 -0.62
C ILE A 204 10.86 -23.98 -0.90
N TYR A 205 10.22 -23.82 -2.05
CA TYR A 205 9.18 -24.72 -2.56
C TYR A 205 9.61 -25.34 -3.88
N GLY A 206 9.27 -26.59 -4.06
CA GLY A 206 9.41 -27.27 -5.34
C GLY A 206 8.05 -27.42 -6.02
N THR A 207 7.99 -27.13 -7.31
CA THR A 207 6.82 -27.38 -8.15
C THR A 207 7.24 -28.01 -9.46
N ARG A 208 6.34 -28.72 -10.12
CA ARG A 208 6.55 -29.24 -11.48
C ARG A 208 6.01 -28.25 -12.49
N TYR A 209 6.79 -28.00 -13.51
CA TYR A 209 6.39 -27.23 -14.68
C TYR A 209 5.89 -28.21 -15.76
N VAL A 210 4.62 -28.13 -16.09
CA VAL A 210 4.05 -28.86 -17.22
C VAL A 210 4.07 -27.92 -18.42
N GLN A 211 4.95 -28.19 -19.37
CA GLN A 211 4.98 -27.47 -20.64
C GLN A 211 3.74 -27.91 -21.44
N GLU A 212 2.76 -27.03 -21.60
CA GLU A 212 1.70 -27.27 -22.60
C GLU A 212 2.34 -27.19 -23.97
N ILE A 213 2.55 -28.35 -24.58
CA ILE A 213 2.90 -28.45 -26.00
C ILE A 213 1.62 -28.11 -26.75
N ARG A 214 1.48 -26.87 -27.17
CA ARG A 214 0.47 -26.51 -28.17
C ARG A 214 0.96 -27.09 -29.49
N SER A 215 0.34 -28.17 -29.93
CA SER A 215 0.43 -28.63 -31.33
C SER A 215 -0.10 -27.49 -32.21
N THR A 216 0.76 -26.97 -33.05
CA THR A 216 0.43 -26.05 -34.14
C THR A 216 -0.45 -26.76 -35.17
#